data_a0daaae5c9328d8e2880d631751c986e
#
_entry.id   a0daaae5c9328d8e2880d631751c986e
#
_cell.length_a   1.000
_cell.length_b   1.000
_cell.length_c   1.000
_cell.angle_alpha   90.00
_cell.angle_beta   90.00
_cell.angle_gamma   90.00
#
_symmetry.space_group_name_H-M   'P 1'
#
loop_
_entity.id
_entity.type
_entity.pdbx_description
1 polymer ?
#
loop_
_entity_poly.entity_id
_entity_poly.type
_entity_poly.pdbx_seq_one_letter_code
_entity_poly.pdbx_strand_id
1 'polypeptide(L)'
;FRKNFNSENWSNGPGITAASARWLGEKEIAAFGVETMSPGVSGISNKEVHHICGEMNFTHYENLINLHLLIGKGRFRFIGFPLKIKGGTGSPVRAVAIYEK
;
A
#
# COMPACT_ATOMS: atom_id res chain seq x y z
N PHE A 1 12.81 -5.88 -4.66
CA PHE A 1 12.67 -4.50 -4.19
C PHE A 1 13.46 -4.23 -2.91
N ARG A 2 13.43 -5.13 -1.94
CA ARG A 2 14.18 -5.04 -0.66
C ARG A 2 15.67 -4.72 -0.81
N LYS A 3 16.33 -5.24 -1.84
CA LYS A 3 17.75 -4.98 -2.13
C LYS A 3 18.02 -3.51 -2.45
N ASN A 4 16.99 -2.76 -2.84
CA ASN A 4 17.10 -1.35 -3.21
C ASN A 4 16.68 -0.40 -2.08
N PHE A 5 16.31 -0.94 -0.89
CA PHE A 5 15.95 -0.12 0.25
C PHE A 5 17.06 0.89 0.56
N ASN A 6 16.69 2.16 0.65
CA ASN A 6 17.60 3.26 0.91
C ASN A 6 18.70 3.47 -0.16
N SER A 7 18.53 2.93 -1.37
CA SER A 7 19.39 3.20 -2.53
C SER A 7 18.82 4.35 -3.37
N GLU A 8 19.62 4.89 -4.30
CA GLU A 8 19.16 5.87 -5.27
C GLU A 8 17.98 5.38 -6.14
N ASN A 9 17.85 4.07 -6.30
CA ASN A 9 16.76 3.43 -7.06
C ASN A 9 15.52 3.12 -6.23
N TRP A 10 15.47 3.55 -4.96
CA TRP A 10 14.32 3.29 -4.08
C TRP A 10 13.01 3.81 -4.66
N SER A 11 13.01 5.02 -5.23
CA SER A 11 11.85 5.65 -5.86
C SER A 11 11.40 4.99 -7.17
N ASN A 12 12.25 4.18 -7.79
CA ASN A 12 11.99 3.48 -9.06
C ASN A 12 11.45 2.06 -8.85
N GLY A 13 10.79 1.83 -7.73
CA GLY A 13 10.16 0.53 -7.42
C GLY A 13 9.01 0.19 -8.36
N PRO A 14 8.62 -1.11 -8.39
CA PRO A 14 7.44 -1.54 -9.11
C PRO A 14 6.18 -0.91 -8.51
N GLY A 15 5.12 -0.82 -9.30
CA GLY A 15 3.83 -0.32 -8.84
C GLY A 15 2.68 -0.92 -9.65
N ILE A 16 1.46 -0.72 -9.17
CA ILE A 16 0.27 -1.15 -9.87
C ILE A 16 -0.10 -0.15 -10.98
N THR A 17 -0.83 -0.63 -11.98
CA THR A 17 -1.41 0.20 -13.03
C THR A 17 -2.74 0.81 -12.58
N ALA A 18 -3.21 1.82 -13.31
CA ALA A 18 -4.56 2.38 -13.13
C ALA A 18 -5.65 1.30 -13.28
N ALA A 19 -5.52 0.42 -14.27
CA ALA A 19 -6.45 -0.69 -14.46
C ALA A 19 -6.48 -1.64 -13.26
N SER A 20 -5.32 -1.95 -12.68
CA SER A 20 -5.24 -2.78 -11.46
C SER A 20 -5.88 -2.09 -10.26
N ALA A 21 -5.70 -0.77 -10.12
CA ALA A 21 -6.34 0.00 -9.06
C ALA A 21 -7.87 0.02 -9.20
N ARG A 22 -8.40 0.21 -10.41
CA ARG A 22 -9.86 0.12 -10.68
C ARG A 22 -10.40 -1.25 -10.35
N TRP A 23 -9.70 -2.31 -10.77
CA TRP A 23 -10.10 -3.69 -10.46
C TRP A 23 -10.15 -3.93 -8.94
N LEU A 24 -9.20 -3.40 -8.16
CA LEU A 24 -9.23 -3.48 -6.70
C LEU A 24 -10.45 -2.75 -6.12
N GLY A 25 -10.76 -1.55 -6.62
CA GLY A 25 -11.94 -0.78 -6.22
C GLY A 25 -13.24 -1.49 -6.54
N GLU A 26 -13.36 -2.14 -7.72
CA GLU A 26 -14.52 -2.97 -8.10
C GLU A 26 -14.72 -4.18 -7.18
N LYS A 27 -13.67 -4.63 -6.48
CA LYS A 27 -13.74 -5.66 -5.44
C LYS A 27 -14.14 -5.10 -4.07
N GLU A 28 -14.44 -3.80 -4.00
CA GLU A 28 -14.89 -3.14 -2.77
C GLU A 28 -13.90 -3.32 -1.60
N ILE A 29 -12.60 -3.35 -1.89
CA ILE A 29 -11.60 -3.45 -0.83
C ILE A 29 -11.57 -2.17 -0.01
N ALA A 30 -11.33 -2.28 1.30
CA ALA A 30 -11.13 -1.11 2.15
C ALA A 30 -9.72 -0.52 2.01
N ALA A 31 -8.72 -1.37 1.81
CA ALA A 31 -7.32 -0.98 1.68
C ALA A 31 -6.46 -2.07 1.06
N PHE A 32 -5.28 -1.70 0.58
CA PHE A 32 -4.20 -2.61 0.22
C PHE A 32 -2.84 -2.10 0.73
N GLY A 33 -1.83 -2.92 0.69
CA GLY A 33 -0.50 -2.56 1.17
C GLY A 33 0.61 -2.92 0.21
N VAL A 34 1.64 -2.08 0.14
CA VAL A 34 2.81 -2.26 -0.71
C VAL A 34 4.11 -2.08 0.07
N GLU A 35 5.17 -2.76 -0.37
CA GLU A 35 6.54 -2.54 0.16
C GLU A 35 7.20 -1.30 -0.45
N THR A 36 6.65 -0.78 -1.54
CA THR A 36 7.19 0.38 -2.26
C THR A 36 6.84 1.68 -1.57
N MET A 37 7.56 2.73 -1.93
CA MET A 37 7.35 4.08 -1.44
C MET A 37 5.99 4.65 -1.85
N SER A 38 5.39 4.08 -2.90
CA SER A 38 4.09 4.51 -3.42
C SER A 38 3.41 3.36 -4.16
N PRO A 39 2.08 3.33 -4.28
CA PRO A 39 1.36 2.20 -4.87
C PRO A 39 1.54 2.09 -6.39
N GLY A 40 1.67 3.20 -7.10
CA GLY A 40 1.91 3.23 -8.53
C GLY A 40 3.37 3.48 -8.90
N VAL A 41 3.70 3.37 -10.18
CA VAL A 41 5.02 3.66 -10.70
C VAL A 41 5.21 5.17 -10.83
N SER A 42 6.28 5.71 -10.22
CA SER A 42 6.60 7.14 -10.26
C SER A 42 6.68 7.66 -11.70
N GLY A 43 6.06 8.81 -11.95
CA GLY A 43 6.03 9.43 -13.28
C GLY A 43 5.19 8.71 -14.34
N ILE A 44 4.62 7.53 -14.05
CA ILE A 44 3.85 6.72 -15.01
C ILE A 44 2.40 6.57 -14.54
N SER A 45 2.16 5.83 -13.46
CA SER A 45 0.80 5.51 -13.00
C SER A 45 0.47 6.02 -11.61
N ASN A 46 1.45 6.51 -10.85
CA ASN A 46 1.28 6.81 -9.43
C ASN A 46 0.17 7.84 -9.16
N LYS A 47 0.15 8.93 -9.91
CA LYS A 47 -0.87 9.98 -9.74
C LYS A 47 -2.28 9.45 -10.01
N GLU A 48 -2.44 8.68 -11.09
CA GLU A 48 -3.73 8.11 -11.48
C GLU A 48 -4.21 7.07 -10.46
N VAL A 49 -3.32 6.21 -9.97
CA VAL A 49 -3.63 5.24 -8.92
C VAL A 49 -4.18 5.93 -7.66
N HIS A 50 -3.53 7.02 -7.21
CA HIS A 50 -4.02 7.80 -6.06
C HIS A 50 -5.41 8.41 -6.31
N HIS A 51 -5.66 8.94 -7.52
CA HIS A 51 -6.98 9.45 -7.88
C HIS A 51 -8.05 8.37 -7.80
N ILE A 52 -7.77 7.19 -8.36
CA ILE A 52 -8.70 6.04 -8.33
C ILE A 52 -8.98 5.61 -6.88
N CYS A 53 -7.95 5.56 -6.03
CA CYS A 53 -8.15 5.27 -4.61
C CYS A 53 -9.15 6.25 -3.97
N GLY A 54 -9.00 7.54 -4.23
CA GLY A 54 -9.91 8.57 -3.74
C GLY A 54 -11.31 8.48 -4.32
N GLU A 55 -11.44 8.31 -5.65
CA GLU A 55 -12.72 8.17 -6.35
C GLU A 55 -13.53 6.95 -5.88
N MET A 56 -12.86 5.83 -5.66
CA MET A 56 -13.48 4.55 -5.29
C MET A 56 -13.47 4.28 -3.77
N ASN A 57 -13.03 5.28 -2.98
CA ASN A 57 -13.09 5.28 -1.52
C ASN A 57 -12.36 4.11 -0.84
N PHE A 58 -11.15 3.79 -1.30
CA PHE A 58 -10.26 2.87 -0.61
C PHE A 58 -8.87 3.50 -0.41
N THR A 59 -8.10 3.01 0.54
CA THR A 59 -6.79 3.56 0.88
C THR A 59 -5.66 2.56 0.65
N HIS A 60 -4.42 2.99 0.91
CA HIS A 60 -3.26 2.13 0.80
C HIS A 60 -2.26 2.39 1.93
N TYR A 61 -1.44 1.38 2.20
CA TYR A 61 -0.29 1.44 3.12
C TYR A 61 0.99 1.28 2.31
N GLU A 62 1.93 2.17 2.51
CA GLU A 62 3.21 2.23 1.81
C GLU A 62 4.36 1.83 2.71
N ASN A 63 5.51 1.51 2.11
CA ASN A 63 6.73 1.15 2.84
C ASN A 63 6.54 0.03 3.87
N LEU A 64 5.62 -0.89 3.61
CA LEU A 64 5.46 -2.07 4.46
C LEU A 64 6.68 -2.98 4.35
N ILE A 65 7.07 -3.56 5.46
CA ILE A 65 8.17 -4.53 5.53
C ILE A 65 7.64 -5.91 5.92
N ASN A 66 8.44 -6.92 5.67
CA ASN A 66 8.13 -8.31 6.06
C ASN A 66 6.90 -8.95 5.40
N LEU A 67 6.37 -8.38 4.31
CA LEU A 67 5.21 -8.96 3.60
C LEU A 67 5.47 -10.39 3.13
N HIS A 68 6.73 -10.75 2.84
CA HIS A 68 7.10 -12.13 2.49
C HIS A 68 6.77 -13.16 3.58
N LEU A 69 6.70 -12.75 4.85
CA LEU A 69 6.32 -13.61 5.96
C LEU A 69 4.83 -13.97 5.96
N LEU A 70 4.02 -13.25 5.17
CA LEU A 70 2.59 -13.48 5.03
C LEU A 70 2.25 -14.51 3.94
N ILE A 71 3.21 -14.77 3.04
CA ILE A 71 3.00 -15.67 1.90
C ILE A 71 2.69 -17.10 2.42
N GLY A 72 1.58 -17.66 1.93
CA GLY A 72 1.15 -19.01 2.30
C GLY A 72 0.55 -19.16 3.70
N LYS A 73 0.40 -18.06 4.45
CA LYS A 73 -0.17 -18.09 5.81
C LYS A 73 -1.70 -18.00 5.86
N GLY A 74 -2.35 -17.85 4.71
CA GLY A 74 -3.81 -17.69 4.66
C GLY A 74 -4.29 -16.32 5.12
N ARG A 75 -5.50 -16.27 5.68
CA ARG A 75 -6.09 -15.02 6.15
C ARG A 75 -5.49 -14.56 7.48
N PHE A 76 -5.41 -13.26 7.66
CA PHE A 76 -4.96 -12.61 8.89
C PHE A 76 -5.78 -11.35 9.14
N ARG A 77 -5.82 -10.92 10.40
CA ARG A 77 -6.35 -9.60 10.75
C ARG A 77 -5.24 -8.58 10.58
N PHE A 78 -5.47 -7.57 9.75
CA PHE A 78 -4.56 -6.44 9.60
C PHE A 78 -4.97 -5.29 10.51
N ILE A 79 -4.00 -4.67 11.16
CA ILE A 79 -4.19 -3.47 11.98
C ILE A 79 -3.12 -2.45 11.60
N GLY A 80 -3.56 -1.23 11.26
CA GLY A 80 -2.69 -0.10 10.96
C GLY A 80 -3.39 1.20 11.32
N PHE A 81 -3.25 1.67 12.56
CA PHE A 81 -3.89 2.90 13.02
C PHE A 81 -3.03 4.12 12.69
N PRO A 82 -3.58 5.12 11.97
CA PRO A 82 -2.91 6.39 11.74
C PRO A 82 -2.89 7.24 13.01
N LEU A 83 -1.92 8.15 13.09
CA LEU A 83 -1.93 9.22 14.07
C LEU A 83 -3.04 10.22 13.73
N LYS A 84 -3.67 10.82 14.74
CA LYS A 84 -4.69 11.85 14.56
C LYS A 84 -4.03 13.21 14.26
N ILE A 85 -3.68 13.42 12.99
CA ILE A 85 -3.04 14.64 12.51
C ILE A 85 -4.09 15.53 11.86
N LYS A 86 -4.33 16.73 12.40
CA LYS A 86 -5.27 17.69 11.83
C LYS A 86 -4.79 18.14 10.43
N GLY A 87 -5.63 17.96 9.42
CA GLY A 87 -5.33 18.35 8.04
C GLY A 87 -4.26 17.46 7.35
N GLY A 88 -3.84 16.36 7.98
CA GLY A 88 -2.91 15.42 7.39
C GLY A 88 -3.51 14.62 6.25
N THR A 89 -2.72 14.40 5.19
CA THR A 89 -3.09 13.56 4.03
C THR A 89 -2.56 12.13 4.17
N GLY A 90 -1.70 11.87 5.16
CA GLY A 90 -1.13 10.58 5.50
C GLY A 90 -0.55 10.59 6.90
N SER A 91 -0.13 9.44 7.39
CA SER A 91 0.40 9.29 8.74
C SER A 91 1.29 8.05 8.84
N PRO A 92 2.37 8.09 9.63
CA PRO A 92 3.03 6.87 10.07
C PRO A 92 2.06 5.94 10.80
N VAL A 93 2.23 4.63 10.60
CA VAL A 93 1.45 3.60 11.29
C VAL A 93 2.34 2.48 11.77
N ARG A 94 1.94 1.84 12.86
CA ARG A 94 2.45 0.51 13.20
C ARG A 94 1.54 -0.51 12.53
N ALA A 95 1.99 -1.04 11.39
CA ALA A 95 1.27 -2.08 10.69
C ALA A 95 1.59 -3.46 11.27
N VAL A 96 0.55 -4.23 11.61
CA VAL A 96 0.70 -5.59 12.15
C VAL A 96 -0.29 -6.55 11.48
N ALA A 97 0.14 -7.79 11.29
CA ALA A 97 -0.71 -8.90 10.87
C ALA A 97 -0.85 -9.88 12.05
N ILE A 98 -2.09 -10.20 12.41
CA ILE A 98 -2.43 -11.11 13.51
C ILE A 98 -3.05 -12.36 12.91
N TYR A 99 -2.47 -13.52 13.22
CA TYR A 99 -3.02 -14.82 12.88
C TYR A 99 -3.76 -15.40 14.08
N GLU A 100 -4.93 -15.94 13.84
CA GLU A 100 -5.59 -16.81 14.80
C GLU A 100 -4.89 -18.18 14.76
N LYS A 101 -4.53 -18.69 15.92
CA LYS A 101 -3.94 -20.03 16.07
C LYS A 101 -5.03 -21.09 15.91
#